data_edf40e911134f07776fec801163c00e3
#
_entry.id   edf40e911134f07776fec801163c00e3
#
_cell.length_a   1.000
_cell.length_b   1.000
_cell.length_c   1.000
_cell.angle_alpha   90.00
_cell.angle_beta   90.00
_cell.angle_gamma   90.00
#
_symmetry.space_group_name_H-M   'P 1'
#
loop_
_entity.id
_entity.type
_entity.pdbx_description
1 polymer ?
#
loop_
_entity_poly.entity_id
_entity_poly.type
_entity_poly.pdbx_seq_one_letter_code
_entity_poly.pdbx_strand_id
1 'polypeptide(L)'
;MAWLLALLLAAGCGSSRAADSPVKRDLLRGVAQIRSTHDPKRLHAEVEQTFASLRRDRASTAAERRARRLAIEGFAAELKGLRSRLDFTENDSGNVAAATRDAVRADRYLTRAASRLRAARRALDEG
;
A
#
# COMPACT_ATOMS: atom_id res chain seq x y z
N MET A 1 -0.23 15.65 61.05
CA MET A 1 0.72 16.06 60.00
C MET A 1 0.75 14.98 58.96
N ALA A 2 -0.01 15.18 57.89
CA ALA A 2 -0.10 14.23 56.81
C ALA A 2 0.67 14.82 55.60
N TRP A 3 1.69 14.16 55.21
CA TRP A 3 2.42 14.46 53.98
C TRP A 3 1.86 13.59 52.87
N LEU A 4 1.05 14.15 52.04
CA LEU A 4 0.61 13.55 50.77
C LEU A 4 1.72 13.72 49.73
N LEU A 5 2.42 12.65 49.45
CA LEU A 5 3.26 12.49 48.28
C LEU A 5 2.36 12.27 47.07
N ALA A 6 2.17 13.30 46.29
CA ALA A 6 1.59 13.17 44.96
C ALA A 6 2.65 12.57 44.03
N LEU A 7 2.56 11.29 43.77
CA LEU A 7 3.28 10.64 42.67
C LEU A 7 2.64 11.06 41.36
N LEU A 8 3.24 12.00 40.68
CA LEU A 8 3.01 12.27 39.27
C LEU A 8 3.56 11.09 38.47
N LEU A 9 2.68 10.17 38.13
CA LEU A 9 2.91 9.22 37.05
C LEU A 9 2.88 10.00 35.74
N ALA A 10 4.03 10.43 35.31
CA ALA A 10 4.24 10.81 33.91
C ALA A 10 4.11 9.54 33.09
N ALA A 11 2.91 9.24 32.65
CA ALA A 11 2.67 8.23 31.65
C ALA A 11 3.39 8.68 30.38
N GLY A 12 4.50 8.03 30.08
CA GLY A 12 5.26 8.28 28.87
C GLY A 12 4.42 7.92 27.64
N CYS A 13 3.79 8.89 27.02
CA CYS A 13 3.19 8.76 25.70
C CYS A 13 4.27 8.77 24.62
N GLY A 14 5.14 7.77 24.59
CA GLY A 14 6.26 7.73 23.63
C GLY A 14 6.13 6.76 22.49
N SER A 15 5.18 5.80 22.53
CA SER A 15 5.21 4.65 21.60
C SER A 15 4.08 4.60 20.57
N SER A 16 3.11 5.50 20.60
CA SER A 16 1.93 5.43 19.71
C SER A 16 2.08 6.16 18.38
N ARG A 17 3.06 7.02 18.21
CA ARG A 17 3.19 7.85 17.00
C ARG A 17 3.47 7.06 15.71
N ALA A 18 4.22 5.96 15.78
CA ALA A 18 4.51 5.11 14.64
C ALA A 18 3.30 4.23 14.23
N ALA A 19 2.42 3.89 15.20
CA ALA A 19 1.23 3.09 14.95
C ALA A 19 0.10 3.90 14.27
N ASP A 20 0.09 5.22 14.44
CA ASP A 20 -0.96 6.12 13.96
C ASP A 20 -0.60 6.84 12.65
N SER A 21 0.52 6.48 12.00
CA SER A 21 0.90 7.05 10.71
C SER A 21 -0.14 6.73 9.64
N PRO A 22 -0.76 7.73 8.99
CA PRO A 22 -1.70 7.49 7.91
C PRO A 22 -1.04 6.75 6.74
N VAL A 23 0.22 7.02 6.45
CA VAL A 23 1.00 6.31 5.42
C VAL A 23 1.10 4.82 5.74
N LYS A 24 1.44 4.47 6.97
CA LYS A 24 1.53 3.07 7.41
C LYS A 24 0.17 2.38 7.32
N ARG A 25 -0.88 3.03 7.80
CA ARG A 25 -2.25 2.50 7.78
C ARG A 25 -2.70 2.18 6.36
N ASP A 26 -2.54 3.11 5.43
CA ASP A 26 -2.98 2.95 4.05
C ASP A 26 -2.11 1.95 3.28
N LEU A 27 -0.80 1.93 3.53
CA LEU A 27 0.09 0.90 2.98
C LEU A 27 -0.34 -0.52 3.40
N LEU A 28 -0.56 -0.72 4.70
CA LEU A 28 -0.97 -2.03 5.23
C LEU A 28 -2.37 -2.44 4.74
N ARG A 29 -3.30 -1.47 4.64
CA ARG A 29 -4.63 -1.70 4.06
C ARG A 29 -4.53 -2.20 2.62
N GLY A 30 -3.79 -1.50 1.78
CA GLY A 30 -3.64 -1.89 0.37
C GLY A 30 -2.96 -3.24 0.20
N VAL A 31 -1.94 -3.55 0.99
CA VAL A 31 -1.29 -4.87 0.98
C VAL A 31 -2.27 -5.97 1.40
N ALA A 32 -3.10 -5.73 2.42
CA ALA A 32 -4.12 -6.66 2.85
C ALA A 32 -5.19 -6.89 1.77
N GLN A 33 -5.62 -5.84 1.08
CA GLN A 33 -6.56 -5.93 -0.05
C GLN A 33 -6.00 -6.81 -1.17
N ILE A 34 -4.74 -6.61 -1.55
CA ILE A 34 -4.07 -7.43 -2.58
C ILE A 34 -4.05 -8.92 -2.20
N ARG A 35 -3.87 -9.23 -0.92
CA ARG A 35 -3.83 -10.61 -0.44
C ARG A 35 -5.19 -11.28 -0.32
N SER A 36 -6.23 -10.51 0.02
CA SER A 36 -7.54 -11.05 0.39
C SER A 36 -8.60 -10.95 -0.68
N THR A 37 -8.49 -10.03 -1.62
CA THR A 37 -9.48 -9.80 -2.66
C THR A 37 -9.07 -10.49 -3.95
N HIS A 38 -9.80 -11.54 -4.34
CA HIS A 38 -9.45 -12.36 -5.50
C HIS A 38 -10.09 -11.90 -6.80
N ASP A 39 -11.22 -11.20 -6.74
CA ASP A 39 -11.85 -10.63 -7.93
C ASP A 39 -11.05 -9.41 -8.43
N PRO A 40 -10.48 -9.45 -9.65
CA PRO A 40 -9.63 -8.36 -10.16
C PRO A 40 -10.35 -7.02 -10.28
N LYS A 41 -11.62 -7.01 -10.62
CA LYS A 41 -12.43 -5.79 -10.76
C LYS A 41 -12.65 -5.11 -9.43
N ARG A 42 -13.03 -5.90 -8.43
CA ARG A 42 -13.20 -5.42 -7.05
C ARG A 42 -11.87 -4.96 -6.47
N LEU A 43 -10.80 -5.74 -6.64
CA LEU A 43 -9.47 -5.37 -6.16
C LEU A 43 -9.00 -4.07 -6.78
N HIS A 44 -9.20 -3.87 -8.08
CA HIS A 44 -8.85 -2.61 -8.76
C HIS A 44 -9.53 -1.42 -8.09
N ALA A 45 -10.84 -1.51 -7.82
CA ALA A 45 -11.60 -0.44 -7.17
C ALA A 45 -11.10 -0.18 -5.74
N GLU A 46 -10.82 -1.21 -4.94
CA GLU A 46 -10.33 -1.09 -3.58
C GLU A 46 -8.92 -0.46 -3.54
N VAL A 47 -8.01 -0.91 -4.39
CA VAL A 47 -6.64 -0.38 -4.47
C VAL A 47 -6.65 1.07 -4.96
N GLU A 48 -7.53 1.41 -5.89
CA GLU A 48 -7.69 2.78 -6.39
C GLU A 48 -8.07 3.75 -5.27
N GLN A 49 -9.00 3.35 -4.39
CA GLN A 49 -9.37 4.14 -3.21
C GLN A 49 -8.21 4.30 -2.22
N THR A 50 -7.50 3.21 -1.94
CA THR A 50 -6.33 3.24 -1.05
C THR A 50 -5.21 4.10 -1.63
N PHE A 51 -4.97 4.01 -2.92
CA PHE A 51 -4.01 4.84 -3.64
C PHE A 51 -4.36 6.34 -3.55
N ALA A 52 -5.61 6.69 -3.75
CA ALA A 52 -6.08 8.06 -3.62
C ALA A 52 -5.92 8.60 -2.18
N SER A 53 -6.21 7.78 -1.17
CA SER A 53 -6.00 8.12 0.24
C SER A 53 -4.53 8.34 0.55
N LEU A 54 -3.66 7.44 0.12
CA LEU A 54 -2.22 7.52 0.32
C LEU A 54 -1.60 8.79 -0.30
N ARG A 55 -2.10 9.21 -1.45
CA ARG A 55 -1.65 10.45 -2.10
C ARG A 55 -1.96 11.71 -1.29
N ARG A 56 -2.99 11.66 -0.46
CA ARG A 56 -3.39 12.77 0.43
C ARG A 56 -2.76 12.70 1.81
N ASP A 57 -2.16 11.56 2.17
CA ASP A 57 -1.57 11.36 3.48
C ASP A 57 -0.39 12.29 3.73
N ARG A 58 -0.30 12.81 4.94
CA ARG A 58 0.87 13.53 5.41
C ARG A 58 1.93 12.55 5.87
N ALA A 59 3.15 12.80 5.42
CA ALA A 59 4.34 12.08 5.87
C ALA A 59 5.17 13.03 6.73
N SER A 60 5.30 12.71 8.02
CA SER A 60 5.95 13.58 9.01
C SER A 60 7.45 13.36 9.11
N THR A 61 7.92 12.15 8.84
CA THR A 61 9.34 11.77 8.94
C THR A 61 9.94 11.48 7.56
N ALA A 62 11.28 11.46 7.48
CA ALA A 62 11.97 11.06 6.25
C ALA A 62 11.63 9.62 5.85
N ALA A 63 11.52 8.71 6.82
CA ALA A 63 11.12 7.32 6.59
C ALA A 63 9.70 7.23 6.00
N GLU A 64 8.75 7.96 6.56
CA GLU A 64 7.37 8.02 6.05
C GLU A 64 7.30 8.62 4.64
N ARG A 65 8.05 9.68 4.36
CA ARG A 65 8.12 10.26 3.01
C ARG A 65 8.65 9.28 1.98
N ARG A 66 9.70 8.54 2.35
CA ARG A 66 10.27 7.49 1.50
C ARG A 66 9.28 6.36 1.28
N ALA A 67 8.69 5.87 2.36
CA ALA A 67 7.68 4.81 2.30
C ALA A 67 6.47 5.21 1.45
N ARG A 68 5.97 6.42 1.63
CA ARG A 68 4.85 6.96 0.85
C ARG A 68 5.18 7.00 -0.66
N ARG A 69 6.34 7.49 -1.03
CA ARG A 69 6.78 7.51 -2.43
C ARG A 69 6.85 6.12 -3.04
N LEU A 70 7.47 5.18 -2.34
CA LEU A 70 7.57 3.78 -2.78
C LEU A 70 6.20 3.10 -2.87
N ALA A 71 5.32 3.38 -1.91
CA ALA A 71 3.96 2.83 -1.91
C ALA A 71 3.11 3.39 -3.06
N ILE A 72 3.23 4.68 -3.36
CA ILE A 72 2.57 5.31 -4.53
C ILE A 72 3.03 4.63 -5.83
N GLU A 73 4.34 4.42 -6.00
CA GLU A 73 4.89 3.70 -7.16
C GLU A 73 4.36 2.25 -7.21
N GLY A 74 4.32 1.58 -6.06
CA GLY A 74 3.84 0.20 -5.94
C GLY A 74 2.36 0.05 -6.30
N PHE A 75 1.49 0.87 -5.71
CA PHE A 75 0.06 0.81 -6.02
C PHE A 75 -0.26 1.29 -7.45
N ALA A 76 0.47 2.25 -7.98
CA ALA A 76 0.33 2.63 -9.39
C ALA A 76 0.66 1.46 -10.32
N ALA A 77 1.71 0.70 -10.03
CA ALA A 77 2.05 -0.51 -10.78
C ALA A 77 1.01 -1.61 -10.62
N GLU A 78 0.48 -1.81 -9.40
CA GLU A 78 -0.61 -2.76 -9.13
C GLU A 78 -1.85 -2.46 -9.97
N LEU A 79 -2.28 -1.19 -9.99
CA LEU A 79 -3.43 -0.77 -10.80
C LEU A 79 -3.21 -1.02 -12.30
N LYS A 80 -2.02 -0.77 -12.82
CA LYS A 80 -1.66 -1.07 -14.22
C LYS A 80 -1.70 -2.57 -14.49
N GLY A 81 -1.18 -3.38 -13.58
CA GLY A 81 -1.20 -4.83 -13.69
C GLY A 81 -2.61 -5.41 -13.67
N LEU A 82 -3.45 -4.92 -12.76
CA LEU A 82 -4.85 -5.30 -12.68
C LEU A 82 -5.63 -4.88 -13.94
N ARG A 83 -5.36 -3.69 -14.48
CA ARG A 83 -5.97 -3.24 -15.72
C ARG A 83 -5.60 -4.16 -16.89
N SER A 84 -4.33 -4.53 -17.00
CA SER A 84 -3.88 -5.48 -18.04
C SER A 84 -4.54 -6.86 -17.89
N ARG A 85 -4.78 -7.32 -16.66
CA ARG A 85 -5.56 -8.56 -16.41
C ARG A 85 -7.02 -8.43 -16.83
N LEU A 86 -7.66 -7.31 -16.53
CA LEU A 86 -9.03 -7.05 -16.94
C LEU A 86 -9.15 -6.99 -18.47
N ASP A 87 -8.21 -6.32 -19.15
CA ASP A 87 -8.15 -6.27 -20.59
C ASP A 87 -7.99 -7.66 -21.20
N PHE A 88 -7.15 -8.52 -20.60
CA PHE A 88 -6.99 -9.92 -21.00
C PHE A 88 -8.29 -10.70 -20.90
N THR A 89 -9.04 -10.55 -19.80
CA THR A 89 -10.29 -11.29 -19.58
C THR A 89 -11.46 -10.74 -20.41
N GLU A 90 -11.48 -9.45 -20.70
CA GLU A 90 -12.51 -8.79 -21.52
C GLU A 90 -12.26 -8.94 -23.03
N ASN A 91 -11.01 -9.13 -23.44
CA ASN A 91 -10.60 -9.32 -24.83
C ASN A 91 -10.71 -10.79 -25.24
N ASP A 92 -11.93 -11.27 -25.41
CA ASP A 92 -12.23 -12.59 -25.96
C ASP A 92 -12.24 -12.58 -27.51
N SER A 93 -11.25 -11.91 -28.10
CA SER A 93 -11.17 -11.74 -29.57
C SER A 93 -10.51 -12.92 -30.29
N GLY A 94 -10.11 -13.99 -29.56
CA GLY A 94 -9.38 -15.12 -30.15
C GLY A 94 -7.93 -14.77 -30.60
N ASN A 95 -7.47 -13.55 -30.35
CA ASN A 95 -6.10 -13.16 -30.69
C ASN A 95 -5.12 -13.55 -29.57
N VAL A 96 -4.54 -14.74 -29.72
CA VAL A 96 -3.59 -15.32 -28.74
C VAL A 96 -2.36 -14.41 -28.53
N ALA A 97 -1.86 -13.75 -29.57
CA ALA A 97 -0.70 -12.87 -29.46
C ALA A 97 -1.01 -11.63 -28.59
N ALA A 98 -2.17 -11.01 -28.76
CA ALA A 98 -2.61 -9.88 -27.95
C ALA A 98 -2.83 -10.32 -26.49
N ALA A 99 -3.50 -11.44 -26.26
CA ALA A 99 -3.73 -12.01 -24.93
C ALA A 99 -2.41 -12.32 -24.22
N THR A 100 -1.45 -12.91 -24.89
CA THR A 100 -0.12 -13.20 -24.33
C THR A 100 0.61 -11.91 -23.94
N ARG A 101 0.56 -10.89 -24.77
CA ARG A 101 1.16 -9.57 -24.44
C ARG A 101 0.55 -8.96 -23.19
N ASP A 102 -0.76 -9.00 -23.06
CA ASP A 102 -1.46 -8.47 -21.89
C ASP A 102 -1.11 -9.26 -20.62
N ALA A 103 -1.03 -10.58 -20.70
CA ALA A 103 -0.61 -11.42 -19.58
C ALA A 103 0.82 -11.12 -19.13
N VAL A 104 1.76 -11.02 -20.07
CA VAL A 104 3.18 -10.68 -19.78
C VAL A 104 3.28 -9.28 -19.19
N ARG A 105 2.53 -8.33 -19.70
CA ARG A 105 2.49 -6.95 -19.19
C ARG A 105 1.95 -6.91 -17.77
N ALA A 106 0.86 -7.62 -17.51
CA ALA A 106 0.28 -7.74 -16.16
C ALA A 106 1.30 -8.29 -15.17
N ASP A 107 1.98 -9.39 -15.52
CA ASP A 107 2.99 -10.02 -14.67
C ASP A 107 4.14 -9.07 -14.32
N ARG A 108 4.64 -8.33 -15.29
CA ARG A 108 5.71 -7.33 -15.08
C ARG A 108 5.28 -6.23 -14.11
N TYR A 109 4.08 -5.69 -14.26
CA TYR A 109 3.58 -4.64 -13.37
C TYR A 109 3.33 -5.17 -11.96
N LEU A 110 2.74 -6.35 -11.81
CA LEU A 110 2.45 -6.94 -10.52
C LEU A 110 3.73 -7.33 -9.76
N THR A 111 4.75 -7.82 -10.46
CA THR A 111 6.07 -8.10 -9.89
C THR A 111 6.73 -6.80 -9.40
N ARG A 112 6.68 -5.74 -10.20
CA ARG A 112 7.19 -4.41 -9.81
C ARG A 112 6.44 -3.87 -8.59
N ALA A 113 5.11 -3.98 -8.58
CA ALA A 113 4.27 -3.57 -7.46
C ALA A 113 4.70 -4.27 -6.16
N ALA A 114 4.81 -5.58 -6.18
CA ALA A 114 5.24 -6.36 -5.02
C ALA A 114 6.62 -5.94 -4.49
N SER A 115 7.57 -5.68 -5.38
CA SER A 115 8.90 -5.20 -5.02
C SER A 115 8.85 -3.83 -4.34
N ARG A 116 8.11 -2.87 -4.92
CA ARG A 116 7.97 -1.51 -4.37
C ARG A 116 7.23 -1.48 -3.04
N LEU A 117 6.18 -2.26 -2.89
CA LEU A 117 5.43 -2.34 -1.63
C LEU A 117 6.25 -2.97 -0.50
N ARG A 118 7.05 -4.00 -0.81
CA ARG A 118 8.02 -4.54 0.17
C ARG A 118 9.06 -3.50 0.57
N ALA A 119 9.59 -2.74 -0.38
CA ALA A 119 10.54 -1.67 -0.09
C ALA A 119 9.91 -0.55 0.76
N ALA A 120 8.65 -0.21 0.51
CA ALA A 120 7.91 0.76 1.32
C ALA A 120 7.77 0.31 2.77
N ARG A 121 7.43 -0.95 3.00
CA ARG A 121 7.35 -1.53 4.35
C ARG A 121 8.70 -1.47 5.06
N ARG A 122 9.77 -1.89 4.39
CA ARG A 122 11.12 -1.80 4.97
C ARG A 122 11.49 -0.38 5.35
N ALA A 123 11.16 0.60 4.51
CA ALA A 123 11.44 2.01 4.82
C ALA A 123 10.75 2.49 6.11
N LEU A 124 9.55 2.00 6.41
CA LEU A 124 8.86 2.29 7.68
C LEU A 124 9.53 1.60 8.87
N ASP A 125 10.05 0.40 8.68
CA ASP A 125 10.69 -0.38 9.75
C ASP A 125 12.08 0.18 10.12
N GLU A 126 12.74 0.86 9.19
CA GLU A 126 14.05 1.51 9.38
C GLU A 126 13.96 2.89 10.09
N GLY A 127 12.78 3.44 10.19
CA GLY A 127 12.49 4.73 10.86
C GLY A 127 11.92 4.53 12.23
#